data_620953d5b42acafee9e5ee876ab39b98
#
_entry.id   620953d5b42acafee9e5ee876ab39b98
#
_cell.length_a   1.000
_cell.length_b   1.000
_cell.length_c   1.000
_cell.angle_alpha   90.00
_cell.angle_beta   90.00
_cell.angle_gamma   90.00
#
_symmetry.space_group_name_H-M   'P 1'
#
loop_
_entity.id
_entity.type
_entity.pdbx_description
1 polymer ?
#
loop_
_entity_poly.entity_id
_entity_poly.type
_entity_poly.pdbx_seq_one_letter_code
_entity_poly.pdbx_strand_id
1 'polypeptide(L)'
;MNPTLHFAGASVLAFSVLVFAPQANAADVAAPDAGASAPAATPFVTATSNINLVSDYRFRGIDQTWGKPAIQGGADLSLANGAYAGVWASNVSGNAYPGGSLELDLYAGYNGKFNDDFGYTVGAYGYVYPGANFNKSACGSAAYPAPCALPSQSLDTFELNAGVSWRWISYKLSVSTGDYFGANASTGYSGHTSGTLYHDLSATWAIADDVSLVGHVGHTDVKATYAGVDPDYTDWRVTLSKTFTGGWSLSAAGAGANNNRFYRPPVGGLSYANGDTRNVNKPVLILQAGRTF
;
A
#
# COMPACT_ATOMS: atom_id res chain seq x y z
N MET A 1 -4.11 22.31 54.48
CA MET A 1 -5.34 21.88 53.80
C MET A 1 -5.00 21.65 52.33
N ASN A 2 -4.71 20.40 51.99
CA ASN A 2 -4.45 19.99 50.61
C ASN A 2 -5.74 19.40 50.02
N PRO A 3 -6.16 19.76 48.81
CA PRO A 3 -7.21 19.03 48.14
C PRO A 3 -6.59 17.88 47.33
N THR A 4 -6.94 16.67 47.72
CA THR A 4 -6.71 15.43 46.99
C THR A 4 -7.60 15.40 45.76
N LEU A 5 -6.99 15.43 44.57
CA LEU A 5 -7.66 15.12 43.29
C LEU A 5 -7.79 13.59 43.16
N HIS A 6 -9.02 13.12 43.22
CA HIS A 6 -9.34 11.74 42.80
C HIS A 6 -9.42 11.66 41.29
N PHE A 7 -8.45 11.01 40.65
CA PHE A 7 -8.56 10.52 39.28
C PHE A 7 -9.25 9.16 39.31
N ALA A 8 -10.53 9.13 38.98
CA ALA A 8 -11.23 7.92 38.58
C ALA A 8 -11.32 7.96 37.06
N GLY A 9 -10.35 7.35 36.40
CA GLY A 9 -10.33 7.15 34.95
C GLY A 9 -10.26 5.68 34.67
N ALA A 10 -11.40 5.04 34.42
CA ALA A 10 -11.42 3.73 33.78
C ALA A 10 -11.16 3.92 32.28
N SER A 11 -9.90 3.84 31.87
CA SER A 11 -9.53 3.83 30.45
C SER A 11 -9.84 2.44 29.88
N VAL A 12 -10.98 2.29 29.22
CA VAL A 12 -11.23 1.18 28.32
C VAL A 12 -10.43 1.48 27.04
N LEU A 13 -9.22 0.93 26.97
CA LEU A 13 -8.42 0.90 25.75
C LEU A 13 -9.10 -0.08 24.78
N ALA A 14 -9.92 0.44 23.87
CA ALA A 14 -10.34 -0.27 22.69
C ALA A 14 -9.10 -0.47 21.80
N PHE A 15 -8.49 -1.66 21.83
CA PHE A 15 -7.43 -2.05 20.92
C PHE A 15 -8.01 -2.23 19.53
N SER A 16 -7.84 -1.22 18.69
CA SER A 16 -8.00 -1.38 17.25
C SER A 16 -6.96 -2.39 16.77
N VAL A 17 -7.42 -3.53 16.27
CA VAL A 17 -6.56 -4.49 15.57
C VAL A 17 -6.02 -3.75 14.34
N LEU A 18 -4.73 -3.42 14.34
CA LEU A 18 -4.03 -2.94 13.16
C LEU A 18 -4.05 -4.07 12.13
N VAL A 19 -5.04 -4.07 11.25
CA VAL A 19 -4.98 -4.83 10.01
C VAL A 19 -3.90 -4.16 9.18
N PHE A 20 -2.79 -4.83 8.96
CA PHE A 20 -1.79 -4.40 7.99
C PHE A 20 -2.40 -4.55 6.60
N ALA A 21 -3.31 -3.64 6.25
CA ALA A 21 -3.73 -3.51 4.86
C ALA A 21 -2.52 -3.05 4.03
N PRO A 22 -2.44 -3.46 2.76
CA PRO A 22 -1.45 -2.91 1.84
C PRO A 22 -1.55 -1.40 1.83
N GLN A 23 -0.44 -0.75 1.57
CA GLN A 23 -0.36 0.72 1.54
C GLN A 23 -1.15 1.38 0.40
N ALA A 24 -2.37 1.01 0.27
CA ALA A 24 -3.37 1.83 -0.37
C ALA A 24 -4.23 2.40 0.76
N ASN A 25 -3.78 3.45 1.42
CA ASN A 25 -4.51 4.27 2.37
C ASN A 25 -4.55 3.81 3.84
N ALA A 26 -3.79 4.53 4.64
CA ALA A 26 -4.01 4.68 6.05
C ALA A 26 -5.35 5.40 6.29
N ALA A 27 -6.42 4.69 6.53
CA ALA A 27 -7.65 5.21 7.11
C ALA A 27 -8.52 4.07 7.65
N ASP A 28 -8.01 3.26 8.55
CA ASP A 28 -8.84 2.44 9.43
C ASP A 28 -8.66 2.91 10.88
N VAL A 29 -9.31 4.04 11.18
CA VAL A 29 -9.65 4.37 12.56
C VAL A 29 -11.10 3.92 12.75
N ALA A 30 -11.30 2.83 13.49
CA ALA A 30 -12.62 2.39 13.90
C ALA A 30 -13.31 3.53 14.67
N ALA A 31 -14.53 3.88 14.26
CA ALA A 31 -15.35 4.86 14.97
C ALA A 31 -15.64 4.39 16.40
N PRO A 32 -15.61 5.27 17.43
CA PRO A 32 -16.02 4.92 18.77
C PRO A 32 -17.54 4.68 18.81
N ASP A 33 -17.92 3.54 19.31
CA ASP A 33 -19.31 3.14 19.53
C ASP A 33 -19.92 3.99 20.65
N ALA A 34 -20.98 4.72 20.34
CA ALA A 34 -21.73 5.50 21.30
C ALA A 34 -22.93 4.68 21.78
N GLY A 35 -22.85 4.14 23.01
CA GLY A 35 -24.02 3.62 23.69
C GLY A 35 -23.73 2.32 24.46
N ALA A 36 -23.74 2.44 25.80
CA ALA A 36 -23.67 1.31 26.73
C ALA A 36 -24.90 0.41 26.59
N SER A 37 -24.79 -0.65 25.84
CA SER A 37 -25.60 -1.86 25.94
C SER A 37 -24.70 -3.03 26.33
N ALA A 38 -25.26 -4.07 26.98
CA ALA A 38 -24.54 -5.26 27.46
C ALA A 38 -23.53 -5.78 26.42
N PRO A 39 -22.39 -6.38 26.84
CA PRO A 39 -21.35 -6.79 25.90
C PRO A 39 -21.93 -7.73 24.85
N ALA A 40 -22.14 -7.22 23.65
CA ALA A 40 -22.52 -8.04 22.51
C ALA A 40 -21.38 -9.04 22.28
N ALA A 41 -21.71 -10.32 22.12
CA ALA A 41 -20.72 -11.34 21.78
C ALA A 41 -19.98 -10.88 20.51
N THR A 42 -18.64 -10.86 20.55
CA THR A 42 -17.82 -10.52 19.39
C THR A 42 -18.25 -11.40 18.22
N PRO A 43 -18.67 -10.85 17.09
CA PRO A 43 -19.10 -11.67 15.95
C PRO A 43 -17.95 -12.55 15.51
N PHE A 44 -18.26 -13.80 15.17
CA PHE A 44 -17.24 -14.75 14.69
C PHE A 44 -16.57 -14.28 13.37
N VAL A 45 -17.32 -13.53 12.55
CA VAL A 45 -16.87 -12.94 11.28
C VAL A 45 -17.27 -11.47 11.26
N THR A 46 -16.34 -10.61 10.93
CA THR A 46 -16.59 -9.19 10.63
C THR A 46 -16.28 -8.95 9.15
N ALA A 47 -17.21 -8.32 8.44
CA ALA A 47 -17.01 -7.88 7.06
C ALA A 47 -16.99 -6.36 7.04
N THR A 48 -16.01 -5.77 6.35
CA THR A 48 -15.92 -4.34 6.09
C THR A 48 -15.71 -4.09 4.60
N SER A 49 -16.09 -2.90 4.13
CA SER A 49 -15.79 -2.48 2.76
C SER A 49 -15.52 -0.98 2.74
N ASN A 50 -14.79 -0.53 1.73
CA ASN A 50 -14.46 0.88 1.58
C ASN A 50 -14.46 1.32 0.13
N ILE A 51 -14.64 2.63 -0.09
CA ILE A 51 -14.42 3.30 -1.36
C ILE A 51 -13.69 4.60 -1.12
N ASN A 52 -12.71 4.92 -1.97
CA ASN A 52 -11.88 6.11 -1.86
C ASN A 52 -11.70 6.79 -3.22
N LEU A 53 -11.65 8.10 -3.22
CA LEU A 53 -11.20 8.92 -4.33
C LEU A 53 -9.89 9.60 -3.91
N VAL A 54 -8.81 9.34 -4.65
CA VAL A 54 -7.48 9.90 -4.39
C VAL A 54 -7.01 10.77 -5.56
N SER A 55 -6.30 11.86 -5.27
CA SER A 55 -5.80 12.76 -6.31
C SER A 55 -4.60 12.20 -7.10
N ASP A 56 -3.85 11.27 -6.52
CA ASP A 56 -2.66 10.61 -7.12
C ASP A 56 -2.45 9.29 -6.38
N TYR A 57 -2.39 8.16 -7.10
CA TYR A 57 -2.15 6.86 -6.49
C TYR A 57 -0.65 6.56 -6.46
N ARG A 58 -0.11 6.33 -5.27
CA ARG A 58 1.28 5.95 -5.03
C ARG A 58 1.38 4.60 -4.34
N PHE A 59 2.07 3.66 -4.98
CA PHE A 59 2.47 2.40 -4.39
C PHE A 59 3.96 2.47 -4.03
N ARG A 60 4.29 2.30 -2.74
CA ARG A 60 5.68 2.42 -2.25
C ARG A 60 6.38 3.70 -2.80
N GLY A 61 5.70 4.84 -2.76
CA GLY A 61 6.20 6.13 -3.24
C GLY A 61 6.19 6.35 -4.76
N ILE A 62 5.94 5.31 -5.56
CA ILE A 62 5.97 5.35 -7.03
C ILE A 62 4.57 5.55 -7.62
N ASP A 63 4.46 6.44 -8.62
CA ASP A 63 3.23 6.86 -9.30
C ASP A 63 2.61 5.74 -10.15
N GLN A 64 1.39 5.34 -9.84
CA GLN A 64 0.65 4.27 -10.52
C GLN A 64 -0.34 4.80 -11.56
N THR A 65 -0.78 6.05 -11.43
CA THR A 65 -1.83 6.65 -12.25
C THR A 65 -1.34 7.71 -13.22
N TRP A 66 -0.02 7.86 -13.35
CA TRP A 66 0.60 8.90 -14.17
C TRP A 66 0.15 10.31 -13.76
N GLY A 67 -0.01 10.53 -12.43
CA GLY A 67 -0.44 11.77 -11.79
C GLY A 67 -1.89 12.13 -12.01
N LYS A 68 -2.73 11.15 -12.29
CA LYS A 68 -4.17 11.31 -12.41
C LYS A 68 -4.88 10.78 -11.17
N PRO A 69 -6.10 11.20 -10.90
CA PRO A 69 -6.90 10.64 -9.82
C PRO A 69 -7.17 9.15 -9.97
N ALA A 70 -7.36 8.47 -8.83
CA ALA A 70 -7.84 7.10 -8.80
C ALA A 70 -9.10 6.95 -7.96
N ILE A 71 -9.95 6.01 -8.38
CA ILE A 71 -11.02 5.44 -7.57
C ILE A 71 -10.51 4.09 -7.07
N GLN A 72 -10.58 3.90 -5.76
CA GLN A 72 -10.05 2.73 -5.07
C GLN A 72 -11.12 2.17 -4.16
N GLY A 73 -11.10 0.86 -3.92
CA GLY A 73 -12.05 0.25 -2.99
C GLY A 73 -11.69 -1.19 -2.69
N GLY A 74 -12.21 -1.68 -1.58
CA GLY A 74 -11.93 -3.03 -1.13
C GLY A 74 -13.01 -3.59 -0.22
N ALA A 75 -12.86 -4.87 0.06
CA ALA A 75 -13.68 -5.59 1.02
C ALA A 75 -12.82 -6.58 1.80
N ASP A 76 -13.02 -6.63 3.11
CA ASP A 76 -12.25 -7.44 4.05
C ASP A 76 -13.17 -8.33 4.87
N LEU A 77 -12.71 -9.54 5.14
CA LEU A 77 -13.27 -10.47 6.11
C LEU A 77 -12.24 -10.73 7.20
N SER A 78 -12.64 -10.52 8.44
CA SER A 78 -11.83 -10.83 9.61
C SER A 78 -12.56 -11.82 10.52
N LEU A 79 -11.85 -12.83 10.99
CA LEU A 79 -12.38 -13.82 11.92
C LEU A 79 -11.89 -13.52 13.35
N ALA A 80 -12.70 -13.88 14.33
CA ALA A 80 -12.38 -13.67 15.75
C ALA A 80 -11.07 -14.38 16.19
N ASN A 81 -10.63 -15.40 15.48
CA ASN A 81 -9.37 -16.10 15.74
C ASN A 81 -8.13 -15.38 15.18
N GLY A 82 -8.30 -14.26 14.45
CA GLY A 82 -7.22 -13.47 13.85
C GLY A 82 -6.95 -13.74 12.37
N ALA A 83 -7.58 -14.77 11.76
CA ALA A 83 -7.46 -14.97 10.31
C ALA A 83 -8.20 -13.87 9.56
N TYR A 84 -7.67 -13.47 8.41
CA TYR A 84 -8.28 -12.47 7.52
C TYR A 84 -8.08 -12.82 6.05
N ALA A 85 -8.97 -12.31 5.22
CA ALA A 85 -8.81 -12.29 3.76
C ALA A 85 -9.48 -11.05 3.20
N GLY A 86 -8.99 -10.56 2.07
CA GLY A 86 -9.58 -9.39 1.44
C GLY A 86 -9.25 -9.27 -0.03
N VAL A 87 -9.92 -8.32 -0.65
CA VAL A 87 -9.73 -7.89 -2.03
C VAL A 87 -9.72 -6.37 -2.07
N TRP A 88 -8.82 -5.82 -2.86
CA TRP A 88 -8.77 -4.39 -3.13
C TRP A 88 -8.55 -4.14 -4.61
N ALA A 89 -8.98 -2.98 -5.11
CA ALA A 89 -8.81 -2.61 -6.51
C ALA A 89 -8.63 -1.10 -6.67
N SER A 90 -7.90 -0.73 -7.72
CA SER A 90 -7.69 0.65 -8.16
C SER A 90 -7.57 0.71 -9.67
N ASN A 91 -8.01 1.81 -10.27
CA ASN A 91 -7.55 2.11 -11.62
C ASN A 91 -6.05 2.47 -11.61
N VAL A 92 -5.34 2.01 -12.63
CA VAL A 92 -3.94 2.36 -12.91
C VAL A 92 -3.78 2.91 -14.33
N SER A 93 -2.62 3.47 -14.64
CA SER A 93 -2.36 4.03 -15.97
C SER A 93 -1.70 3.01 -16.90
N GLY A 94 -2.22 2.87 -18.12
CA GLY A 94 -1.55 2.13 -19.19
C GLY A 94 -0.16 2.68 -19.57
N ASN A 95 0.19 3.88 -19.12
CA ASN A 95 1.54 4.43 -19.23
C ASN A 95 2.55 3.68 -18.33
N ALA A 96 2.09 3.14 -17.19
CA ALA A 96 2.91 2.32 -16.29
C ALA A 96 2.65 0.81 -16.50
N TYR A 97 1.44 0.44 -16.91
CA TYR A 97 0.97 -0.95 -17.05
C TYR A 97 0.46 -1.20 -18.47
N PRO A 98 1.35 -1.56 -19.44
CA PRO A 98 0.99 -1.66 -20.85
C PRO A 98 -0.17 -2.62 -21.08
N GLY A 99 -1.27 -2.11 -21.62
CA GLY A 99 -2.51 -2.87 -21.86
C GLY A 99 -3.40 -3.08 -20.64
N GLY A 100 -2.98 -2.64 -19.43
CA GLY A 100 -3.77 -2.68 -18.20
C GLY A 100 -4.36 -1.33 -17.83
N SER A 101 -5.45 -1.36 -17.08
CA SER A 101 -6.10 -0.16 -16.52
C SER A 101 -6.62 -0.39 -15.09
N LEU A 102 -6.44 -1.61 -14.58
CA LEU A 102 -6.91 -2.07 -13.28
C LEU A 102 -5.77 -2.77 -12.54
N GLU A 103 -5.63 -2.50 -11.26
CA GLU A 103 -4.93 -3.29 -10.27
C GLU A 103 -5.97 -3.99 -9.40
N LEU A 104 -5.79 -5.27 -9.21
CA LEU A 104 -6.62 -6.11 -8.35
C LEU A 104 -5.71 -6.84 -7.39
N ASP A 105 -5.89 -6.60 -6.11
CA ASP A 105 -5.12 -7.20 -5.05
C ASP A 105 -5.96 -8.24 -4.30
N LEU A 106 -5.38 -9.40 -4.08
CA LEU A 106 -5.93 -10.48 -3.30
C LEU A 106 -4.98 -10.79 -2.15
N TYR A 107 -5.49 -10.84 -0.94
CA TYR A 107 -4.64 -11.08 0.22
C TYR A 107 -5.34 -11.92 1.29
N ALA A 108 -4.54 -12.65 2.04
CA ALA A 108 -4.99 -13.41 3.20
C ALA A 108 -3.85 -13.57 4.20
N GLY A 109 -4.20 -13.78 5.47
CA GLY A 109 -3.19 -13.96 6.49
C GLY A 109 -3.78 -14.17 7.88
N TYR A 110 -2.94 -13.92 8.85
CA TYR A 110 -3.25 -14.08 10.25
C TYR A 110 -2.61 -12.97 11.07
N ASN A 111 -3.42 -12.32 11.92
CA ASN A 111 -2.97 -11.35 12.92
C ASN A 111 -3.07 -11.99 14.30
N GLY A 112 -2.00 -11.90 15.06
CA GLY A 112 -1.96 -12.42 16.43
C GLY A 112 -1.34 -11.43 17.40
N LYS A 113 -1.42 -11.74 18.69
CA LYS A 113 -0.80 -10.97 19.76
C LYS A 113 0.08 -11.86 20.60
N PHE A 114 1.25 -11.36 20.99
CA PHE A 114 2.07 -11.95 22.03
C PHE A 114 1.60 -11.50 23.43
N ASN A 115 1.19 -10.22 23.52
CA ASN A 115 0.61 -9.58 24.70
C ASN A 115 -0.12 -8.29 24.27
N ASP A 116 -0.54 -7.45 25.21
CA ASP A 116 -1.30 -6.22 24.93
C ASP A 116 -0.49 -5.17 24.16
N ASP A 117 0.83 -5.15 24.28
CA ASP A 117 1.70 -4.19 23.61
C ASP A 117 2.26 -4.74 22.28
N PHE A 118 2.42 -6.06 22.13
CA PHE A 118 3.08 -6.67 20.99
C PHE A 118 2.14 -7.53 20.18
N GLY A 119 2.05 -7.21 18.88
CA GLY A 119 1.35 -8.00 17.86
C GLY A 119 2.28 -8.55 16.79
N TYR A 120 1.76 -9.48 16.01
CA TYR A 120 2.42 -9.99 14.80
C TYR A 120 1.42 -10.23 13.69
N THR A 121 1.90 -10.24 12.47
CA THR A 121 1.14 -10.63 11.27
C THR A 121 1.98 -11.56 10.42
N VAL A 122 1.30 -12.49 9.72
CA VAL A 122 1.87 -13.26 8.61
C VAL A 122 0.82 -13.32 7.51
N GLY A 123 1.24 -13.21 6.25
CA GLY A 123 0.28 -13.20 5.16
C GLY A 123 0.89 -13.42 3.78
N ALA A 124 0.00 -13.55 2.82
CA ALA A 124 0.31 -13.62 1.39
C ALA A 124 -0.47 -12.51 0.67
N TYR A 125 0.13 -11.98 -0.37
CA TYR A 125 -0.38 -10.87 -1.15
C TYR A 125 -0.17 -11.13 -2.64
N GLY A 126 -1.19 -10.95 -3.46
CA GLY A 126 -1.11 -11.03 -4.91
C GLY A 126 -1.55 -9.71 -5.52
N TYR A 127 -0.67 -9.07 -6.27
CA TYR A 127 -0.94 -7.90 -7.11
C TYR A 127 -1.19 -8.39 -8.52
N VAL A 128 -2.38 -8.20 -9.05
CA VAL A 128 -2.79 -8.69 -10.37
C VAL A 128 -3.19 -7.51 -11.24
N TYR A 129 -2.66 -7.45 -12.44
CA TYR A 129 -2.93 -6.37 -13.40
C TYR A 129 -3.63 -6.94 -14.64
N PRO A 130 -4.97 -7.11 -14.62
CA PRO A 130 -5.72 -7.74 -15.72
C PRO A 130 -5.45 -7.05 -17.05
N GLY A 131 -4.97 -7.82 -18.01
CA GLY A 131 -4.66 -7.34 -19.35
C GLY A 131 -3.31 -6.66 -19.51
N ALA A 132 -2.58 -6.32 -18.44
CA ALA A 132 -1.23 -5.77 -18.54
C ALA A 132 -0.23 -6.84 -18.99
N ASN A 133 0.61 -6.48 -19.96
CA ASN A 133 1.66 -7.36 -20.45
C ASN A 133 2.72 -6.53 -21.17
N PHE A 134 3.99 -6.82 -20.97
CA PHE A 134 5.10 -6.09 -21.61
C PHE A 134 5.03 -6.10 -23.14
N ASN A 135 4.51 -7.16 -23.78
CA ASN A 135 4.33 -7.21 -25.23
C ASN A 135 3.26 -6.24 -25.77
N LYS A 136 2.50 -5.59 -24.92
CA LYS A 136 1.54 -4.54 -25.29
C LYS A 136 2.13 -3.13 -25.23
N SER A 137 3.42 -3.00 -24.94
CA SER A 137 4.11 -1.73 -24.99
C SER A 137 4.16 -1.20 -26.43
N ALA A 138 3.99 0.13 -26.58
CA ALA A 138 3.99 0.77 -27.89
C ALA A 138 5.39 0.70 -28.53
N CYS A 139 5.55 -0.15 -29.52
CA CYS A 139 6.78 -0.25 -30.31
C CYS A 139 6.97 0.98 -31.19
N GLY A 140 8.20 1.47 -31.32
CA GLY A 140 8.51 2.66 -32.07
C GLY A 140 8.27 3.96 -31.31
N SER A 141 7.90 3.90 -30.04
CA SER A 141 7.86 5.06 -29.15
C SER A 141 9.27 5.50 -28.75
N ALA A 142 9.40 6.69 -28.16
CA ALA A 142 10.67 7.15 -27.61
C ALA A 142 11.23 6.21 -26.53
N ALA A 143 10.34 5.51 -25.79
CA ALA A 143 10.71 4.54 -24.78
C ALA A 143 11.21 3.22 -25.38
N TYR A 144 10.63 2.80 -26.52
CA TYR A 144 10.93 1.53 -27.20
C TYR A 144 11.08 1.78 -28.69
N PRO A 145 12.26 2.26 -29.17
CA PRO A 145 12.51 2.48 -30.59
C PRO A 145 12.42 1.16 -31.36
N ALA A 146 11.88 1.23 -32.57
CA ALA A 146 11.78 0.07 -33.43
C ALA A 146 13.20 -0.42 -33.88
N PRO A 147 13.41 -1.76 -34.06
CA PRO A 147 12.48 -2.83 -33.78
C PRO A 147 12.42 -3.14 -32.26
N CYS A 148 11.26 -3.14 -31.66
CA CYS A 148 11.08 -3.58 -30.29
C CYS A 148 10.18 -4.83 -30.28
N ALA A 149 10.65 -5.91 -29.69
CA ALA A 149 9.84 -7.08 -29.39
C ALA A 149 10.00 -7.36 -27.89
N LEU A 150 9.19 -6.71 -27.07
CA LEU A 150 9.15 -7.06 -25.66
C LEU A 150 8.45 -8.42 -25.50
N PRO A 151 8.89 -9.24 -24.54
CA PRO A 151 8.36 -10.58 -24.35
C PRO A 151 6.92 -10.52 -23.84
N SER A 152 6.21 -11.64 -24.00
CA SER A 152 4.95 -11.84 -23.28
C SER A 152 5.26 -12.14 -21.82
N GLN A 153 5.21 -11.11 -21.00
CA GLN A 153 5.46 -11.17 -19.56
C GLN A 153 4.41 -10.34 -18.84
N SER A 154 3.66 -10.95 -17.89
CA SER A 154 2.72 -10.23 -17.03
C SER A 154 3.47 -9.40 -15.98
N LEU A 155 2.79 -8.38 -15.44
CA LEU A 155 3.28 -7.56 -14.36
C LEU A 155 2.76 -8.04 -12.98
N ASP A 156 2.10 -9.20 -12.95
CA ASP A 156 1.59 -9.75 -11.69
C ASP A 156 2.72 -10.09 -10.72
N THR A 157 2.48 -9.86 -9.45
CA THR A 157 3.47 -10.10 -8.39
C THR A 157 2.81 -10.74 -7.18
N PHE A 158 3.50 -11.71 -6.58
CA PHE A 158 3.07 -12.39 -5.35
C PHE A 158 4.13 -12.23 -4.28
N GLU A 159 3.68 -11.86 -3.08
CA GLU A 159 4.55 -11.65 -1.93
C GLU A 159 4.08 -12.47 -0.73
N LEU A 160 5.03 -12.97 0.04
CA LEU A 160 4.82 -13.39 1.43
C LEU A 160 5.28 -12.28 2.35
N ASN A 161 4.61 -12.09 3.47
CA ASN A 161 4.99 -11.08 4.43
C ASN A 161 4.90 -11.58 5.87
N ALA A 162 5.72 -10.98 6.72
CA ALA A 162 5.67 -11.12 8.16
C ALA A 162 5.97 -9.77 8.82
N GLY A 163 5.30 -9.48 9.92
CA GLY A 163 5.47 -8.22 10.62
C GLY A 163 5.27 -8.34 12.12
N VAL A 164 5.76 -7.34 12.82
CA VAL A 164 5.58 -7.17 14.25
C VAL A 164 5.12 -5.74 14.54
N SER A 165 4.33 -5.58 15.59
CA SER A 165 3.92 -4.27 16.07
C SER A 165 4.21 -4.13 17.56
N TRP A 166 4.59 -2.94 17.96
CA TRP A 166 4.75 -2.55 19.35
C TRP A 166 4.05 -1.22 19.58
N ARG A 167 2.89 -1.27 20.26
CA ARG A 167 2.04 -0.12 20.50
C ARG A 167 1.70 0.61 19.19
N TRP A 168 2.27 1.78 18.95
CA TRP A 168 2.02 2.66 17.80
C TRP A 168 3.06 2.53 16.67
N ILE A 169 4.05 1.62 16.82
CA ILE A 169 5.07 1.35 15.80
C ILE A 169 4.85 -0.03 15.21
N SER A 170 5.06 -0.17 13.91
CA SER A 170 5.02 -1.47 13.21
C SER A 170 6.15 -1.59 12.22
N TYR A 171 6.65 -2.80 12.08
CA TYR A 171 7.59 -3.20 11.04
C TYR A 171 7.07 -4.42 10.31
N LYS A 172 7.12 -4.40 8.96
CA LYS A 172 6.74 -5.52 8.11
C LYS A 172 7.80 -5.74 7.04
N LEU A 173 8.15 -7.00 6.81
CA LEU A 173 8.98 -7.46 5.71
C LEU A 173 8.12 -8.23 4.72
N SER A 174 8.19 -7.84 3.44
CA SER A 174 7.61 -8.59 2.33
C SER A 174 8.71 -9.13 1.43
N VAL A 175 8.49 -10.32 0.86
CA VAL A 175 9.40 -10.96 -0.09
C VAL A 175 8.62 -11.44 -1.30
N SER A 176 9.05 -11.05 -2.52
CA SER A 176 8.43 -11.55 -3.75
C SER A 176 8.78 -13.02 -3.98
N THR A 177 7.78 -13.84 -4.29
CA THR A 177 7.95 -15.28 -4.56
C THR A 177 8.22 -15.59 -6.02
N GLY A 178 8.00 -14.61 -6.91
CA GLY A 178 8.30 -14.62 -8.34
C GLY A 178 8.99 -13.33 -8.75
N ASP A 179 9.16 -13.11 -10.04
CA ASP A 179 9.76 -11.89 -10.57
C ASP A 179 8.92 -10.66 -10.20
N TYR A 180 9.54 -9.67 -9.55
CA TYR A 180 8.92 -8.48 -9.02
C TYR A 180 8.39 -7.59 -10.16
N PHE A 181 7.06 -7.50 -10.29
CA PHE A 181 6.34 -6.84 -11.38
C PHE A 181 6.83 -7.25 -12.78
N GLY A 182 7.11 -8.56 -12.97
CA GLY A 182 7.57 -9.11 -14.23
C GLY A 182 9.00 -8.71 -14.63
N ALA A 183 9.75 -8.09 -13.72
CA ALA A 183 11.11 -7.65 -13.96
C ALA A 183 12.07 -8.86 -13.96
N ASN A 184 12.65 -9.20 -15.11
CA ASN A 184 13.61 -10.29 -15.27
C ASN A 184 14.53 -10.08 -16.48
N ALA A 185 15.39 -11.05 -16.79
CA ALA A 185 16.32 -10.95 -17.90
C ALA A 185 15.63 -10.71 -19.25
N SER A 186 14.43 -11.24 -19.48
CA SER A 186 13.69 -11.04 -20.73
C SER A 186 13.12 -9.63 -20.87
N THR A 187 12.93 -8.92 -19.77
CA THR A 187 12.45 -7.53 -19.70
C THR A 187 13.57 -6.51 -19.49
N GLY A 188 14.84 -6.92 -19.63
CA GLY A 188 16.02 -6.03 -19.63
C GLY A 188 16.77 -5.94 -18.31
N TYR A 189 16.39 -6.72 -17.29
CA TYR A 189 17.16 -6.83 -16.05
C TYR A 189 18.33 -7.80 -16.17
N SER A 190 19.29 -7.72 -15.27
CA SER A 190 20.47 -8.60 -15.26
C SER A 190 20.16 -10.06 -14.87
N GLY A 191 18.96 -10.35 -14.37
CA GLY A 191 18.53 -11.67 -13.94
C GLY A 191 17.09 -11.67 -13.43
N HIS A 192 16.72 -12.71 -12.67
CA HIS A 192 15.45 -12.78 -11.98
C HIS A 192 15.42 -11.81 -10.79
N THR A 193 14.24 -11.25 -10.52
CA THR A 193 14.00 -10.38 -9.37
C THR A 193 13.19 -11.05 -8.26
N SER A 194 12.97 -12.37 -8.37
CA SER A 194 12.40 -13.18 -7.29
C SER A 194 13.26 -13.05 -6.02
N GLY A 195 12.63 -12.90 -4.87
CA GLY A 195 13.30 -12.62 -3.61
C GLY A 195 13.56 -11.12 -3.36
N THR A 196 13.02 -10.22 -4.20
CA THR A 196 12.99 -8.77 -3.89
C THR A 196 12.33 -8.56 -2.53
N LEU A 197 12.98 -7.75 -1.69
CA LEU A 197 12.51 -7.45 -0.34
C LEU A 197 11.89 -6.06 -0.27
N TYR A 198 10.86 -5.91 0.54
CA TYR A 198 10.35 -4.61 0.95
C TYR A 198 10.25 -4.53 2.46
N HIS A 199 10.99 -3.59 3.02
CA HIS A 199 10.99 -3.24 4.42
C HIS A 199 10.02 -2.08 4.64
N ASP A 200 9.09 -2.20 5.58
CA ASP A 200 8.08 -1.20 5.91
C ASP A 200 8.14 -0.88 7.40
N LEU A 201 8.51 0.32 7.74
CA LEU A 201 8.48 0.85 9.10
C LEU A 201 7.44 1.97 9.16
N SER A 202 6.44 1.80 10.00
CA SER A 202 5.34 2.75 10.14
C SER A 202 5.09 3.11 11.60
N ALA A 203 4.58 4.31 11.84
CA ALA A 203 4.21 4.80 13.15
C ALA A 203 2.90 5.58 13.08
N THR A 204 1.95 5.27 13.98
CA THR A 204 0.61 5.87 14.01
C THR A 204 0.37 6.59 15.33
N TRP A 205 0.04 7.88 15.27
CA TRP A 205 -0.30 8.71 16.43
C TRP A 205 -1.76 9.14 16.35
N ALA A 206 -2.53 8.82 17.36
CA ALA A 206 -3.83 9.42 17.58
C ALA A 206 -3.61 10.85 18.14
N ILE A 207 -3.92 11.87 17.33
CA ILE A 207 -3.81 13.29 17.73
C ILE A 207 -5.08 13.70 18.50
N ALA A 208 -6.21 13.20 18.06
CA ALA A 208 -7.54 13.32 18.71
C ALA A 208 -8.33 12.05 18.41
N ASP A 209 -9.53 11.92 18.99
CA ASP A 209 -10.38 10.72 18.82
C ASP A 209 -10.72 10.46 17.34
N ASP A 210 -10.79 11.51 16.53
CA ASP A 210 -11.14 11.46 15.11
C ASP A 210 -10.00 11.91 14.17
N VAL A 211 -8.79 12.16 14.70
CA VAL A 211 -7.63 12.66 13.92
C VAL A 211 -6.40 11.80 14.18
N SER A 212 -5.81 11.27 13.14
CA SER A 212 -4.57 10.50 13.21
C SER A 212 -3.47 11.06 12.29
N LEU A 213 -2.23 10.89 12.72
CA LEU A 213 -1.02 11.13 11.93
C LEU A 213 -0.28 9.81 11.75
N VAL A 214 -0.01 9.44 10.51
CA VAL A 214 0.79 8.26 10.18
C VAL A 214 2.07 8.68 9.47
N GLY A 215 3.21 8.26 9.99
CA GLY A 215 4.50 8.34 9.32
C GLY A 215 4.94 6.97 8.83
N HIS A 216 5.50 6.92 7.63
CA HIS A 216 5.98 5.70 7.00
C HIS A 216 7.32 5.93 6.31
N VAL A 217 8.21 4.95 6.41
CA VAL A 217 9.44 4.83 5.60
C VAL A 217 9.56 3.39 5.14
N GLY A 218 9.74 3.20 3.84
CA GLY A 218 9.95 1.90 3.21
C GLY A 218 11.27 1.82 2.46
N HIS A 219 11.79 0.60 2.27
CA HIS A 219 12.95 0.32 1.44
C HIS A 219 12.72 -0.92 0.60
N THR A 220 12.89 -0.78 -0.72
CA THR A 220 12.83 -1.89 -1.68
C THR A 220 14.25 -2.28 -2.09
N ASP A 221 14.62 -3.55 -1.87
CA ASP A 221 15.88 -4.17 -2.29
C ASP A 221 15.55 -5.11 -3.47
N VAL A 222 15.80 -4.68 -4.70
CA VAL A 222 15.49 -5.41 -5.93
C VAL A 222 16.66 -6.32 -6.32
N LYS A 223 16.41 -7.60 -6.54
CA LYS A 223 17.46 -8.62 -6.72
C LYS A 223 18.24 -8.56 -8.04
N ALA A 224 17.94 -7.62 -8.95
CA ALA A 224 18.65 -7.48 -10.22
C ALA A 224 18.73 -6.03 -10.65
N THR A 225 19.81 -5.67 -11.35
CA THR A 225 20.00 -4.34 -11.94
C THR A 225 19.34 -4.25 -13.32
N TYR A 226 18.98 -3.06 -13.75
CA TYR A 226 18.49 -2.77 -15.10
C TYR A 226 19.50 -1.90 -15.85
N ALA A 227 20.02 -2.37 -16.97
CA ALA A 227 21.05 -1.67 -17.77
C ALA A 227 22.23 -1.16 -16.92
N GLY A 228 22.65 -1.94 -15.90
CA GLY A 228 23.73 -1.57 -14.98
C GLY A 228 23.36 -0.49 -13.96
N VAL A 229 22.09 -0.14 -13.84
CA VAL A 229 21.56 0.77 -12.82
C VAL A 229 20.83 -0.05 -11.78
N ASP A 230 21.14 0.22 -10.51
CA ASP A 230 20.49 -0.39 -9.37
C ASP A 230 19.10 0.22 -9.17
N PRO A 231 18.00 -0.57 -9.14
CA PRO A 231 16.65 -0.09 -8.94
C PRO A 231 16.24 0.08 -7.48
N ASP A 232 17.08 -0.25 -6.51
CA ASP A 232 16.79 -0.10 -5.08
C ASP A 232 16.39 1.32 -4.72
N TYR A 233 15.41 1.47 -3.83
CA TYR A 233 14.97 2.78 -3.40
C TYR A 233 14.36 2.78 -2.01
N THR A 234 14.33 3.98 -1.42
CA THR A 234 13.64 4.27 -0.17
C THR A 234 12.48 5.21 -0.46
N ASP A 235 11.32 4.88 0.03
CA ASP A 235 10.13 5.73 -0.03
C ASP A 235 9.73 6.23 1.36
N TRP A 236 8.87 7.24 1.36
CA TRP A 236 8.34 7.84 2.57
C TRP A 236 6.92 8.35 2.33
N ARG A 237 6.12 8.36 3.41
CA ARG A 237 4.79 8.95 3.42
C ARG A 237 4.46 9.50 4.81
N VAL A 238 3.86 10.68 4.84
CA VAL A 238 3.28 11.26 6.05
C VAL A 238 1.83 11.61 5.75
N THR A 239 0.89 11.05 6.49
CA THR A 239 -0.55 11.19 6.26
C THR A 239 -1.23 11.75 7.50
N LEU A 240 -1.98 12.82 7.34
CA LEU A 240 -2.94 13.34 8.32
C LEU A 240 -4.34 12.95 7.87
N SER A 241 -5.10 12.28 8.74
CA SER A 241 -6.45 11.81 8.44
C SER A 241 -7.44 12.30 9.49
N LYS A 242 -8.65 12.61 9.05
CA LYS A 242 -9.80 12.91 9.91
C LYS A 242 -10.96 12.02 9.50
N THR A 243 -11.57 11.37 10.50
CA THR A 243 -12.81 10.58 10.35
C THR A 243 -14.01 11.41 10.75
N PHE A 244 -15.17 11.08 10.20
CA PHE A 244 -16.44 11.72 10.46
C PHE A 244 -17.51 10.66 10.71
N THR A 245 -18.63 11.05 11.30
CA THR A 245 -19.77 10.17 11.51
C THR A 245 -20.25 9.54 10.18
N GLY A 246 -20.71 8.29 10.25
CA GLY A 246 -21.17 7.55 9.07
C GLY A 246 -20.06 6.98 8.19
N GLY A 247 -18.85 6.80 8.75
CA GLY A 247 -17.71 6.15 8.10
C GLY A 247 -16.98 7.01 7.07
N TRP A 248 -17.27 8.32 6.95
CA TRP A 248 -16.57 9.22 6.05
C TRP A 248 -15.19 9.58 6.57
N SER A 249 -14.24 9.80 5.65
CA SER A 249 -12.88 10.25 5.98
C SER A 249 -12.35 11.22 4.94
N LEU A 250 -11.47 12.11 5.39
CA LEU A 250 -10.64 12.97 4.55
C LEU A 250 -9.19 12.82 5.00
N SER A 251 -8.27 12.76 4.05
CA SER A 251 -6.84 12.77 4.37
C SER A 251 -6.03 13.63 3.41
N ALA A 252 -4.89 14.08 3.92
CA ALA A 252 -3.84 14.73 3.15
C ALA A 252 -2.51 14.06 3.45
N ALA A 253 -1.79 13.65 2.41
CA ALA A 253 -0.50 12.98 2.54
C ALA A 253 0.57 13.61 1.67
N GLY A 254 1.79 13.78 2.24
CA GLY A 254 3.00 13.95 1.46
C GLY A 254 3.63 12.58 1.22
N ALA A 255 4.02 12.26 -0.01
CA ALA A 255 4.68 11.00 -0.33
C ALA A 255 5.70 11.17 -1.45
N GLY A 256 6.72 10.30 -1.48
CA GLY A 256 7.74 10.29 -2.54
C GLY A 256 8.76 9.20 -2.33
N ALA A 257 9.68 9.05 -3.30
CA ALA A 257 10.78 8.11 -3.19
C ALA A 257 12.08 8.71 -3.74
N ASN A 258 13.19 8.11 -3.35
CA ASN A 258 14.52 8.48 -3.85
C ASN A 258 14.87 7.75 -5.16
N ASN A 259 16.16 7.55 -5.46
CA ASN A 259 16.70 6.90 -6.65
C ASN A 259 16.25 7.57 -7.96
N ASN A 260 16.56 8.86 -8.09
CA ASN A 260 16.28 9.63 -9.31
C ASN A 260 16.97 9.07 -10.56
N ARG A 261 18.06 8.31 -10.41
CA ARG A 261 18.78 7.70 -11.53
C ARG A 261 17.97 6.62 -12.22
N PHE A 262 17.22 5.82 -11.44
CA PHE A 262 16.40 4.74 -12.00
C PHE A 262 14.97 5.21 -12.34
N TYR A 263 14.29 5.92 -11.44
CA TYR A 263 12.85 6.24 -11.56
C TYR A 263 12.53 7.53 -12.32
N ARG A 264 13.54 8.12 -12.98
CA ARG A 264 13.37 9.30 -13.85
C ARG A 264 13.95 9.06 -15.24
N PRO A 265 13.45 9.78 -16.25
CA PRO A 265 14.05 9.75 -17.57
C PRO A 265 15.57 10.03 -17.53
N PRO A 266 16.40 9.37 -18.35
CA PRO A 266 15.99 8.49 -19.48
C PRO A 266 15.84 7.00 -19.12
N VAL A 267 16.11 6.55 -17.89
CA VAL A 267 16.04 5.12 -17.52
C VAL A 267 14.61 4.72 -17.21
N GLY A 268 14.03 5.34 -16.20
CA GLY A 268 12.65 5.11 -15.79
C GLY A 268 11.72 6.29 -16.11
N GLY A 269 10.45 6.17 -15.70
CA GLY A 269 9.47 7.21 -15.93
C GLY A 269 9.09 7.41 -17.40
N LEU A 270 9.36 6.43 -18.25
CA LEU A 270 8.95 6.39 -19.64
C LEU A 270 7.61 5.68 -19.76
N SER A 271 6.69 6.26 -20.53
CA SER A 271 5.38 5.66 -20.80
C SER A 271 5.49 4.46 -21.74
N TYR A 272 4.92 3.34 -21.34
CA TYR A 272 4.76 2.18 -22.20
C TYR A 272 3.73 2.41 -23.33
N ALA A 273 2.85 3.40 -23.21
CA ALA A 273 1.75 3.63 -24.15
C ALA A 273 2.11 4.60 -25.28
N ASN A 274 2.85 5.68 -25.02
CA ASN A 274 2.99 6.79 -25.99
C ASN A 274 4.34 7.51 -25.95
N GLY A 275 5.29 7.04 -25.12
CA GLY A 275 6.60 7.68 -24.97
C GLY A 275 6.64 8.95 -24.13
N ASP A 276 5.53 9.35 -23.51
CA ASP A 276 5.53 10.44 -22.53
C ASP A 276 6.51 10.16 -21.40
N THR A 277 7.01 11.19 -20.75
CA THR A 277 7.96 11.05 -19.65
C THR A 277 7.42 11.64 -18.35
N ARG A 278 7.75 11.02 -17.24
CA ARG A 278 7.34 11.48 -15.91
C ARG A 278 8.37 11.12 -14.84
N ASN A 279 8.55 12.00 -13.88
CA ASN A 279 9.30 11.70 -12.66
C ASN A 279 8.37 10.95 -11.69
N VAL A 280 8.30 9.61 -11.82
CA VAL A 280 7.32 8.78 -11.10
C VAL A 280 7.56 8.69 -9.60
N ASN A 281 8.75 9.05 -9.13
CA ASN A 281 9.17 9.04 -7.72
C ASN A 281 9.17 10.43 -7.04
N LYS A 282 8.77 11.50 -7.77
CA LYS A 282 8.83 12.87 -7.21
C LYS A 282 7.89 12.99 -6.00
N PRO A 283 8.24 13.80 -5.00
CA PRO A 283 7.34 14.16 -3.92
C PRO A 283 6.04 14.78 -4.43
N VAL A 284 4.92 14.41 -3.81
CA VAL A 284 3.58 14.88 -4.18
C VAL A 284 2.72 15.05 -2.93
N LEU A 285 1.79 16.01 -2.98
CA LEU A 285 0.69 16.12 -2.05
C LEU A 285 -0.50 15.30 -2.60
N ILE A 286 -1.01 14.38 -1.80
CA ILE A 286 -2.15 13.52 -2.13
C ILE A 286 -3.32 13.92 -1.24
N LEU A 287 -4.45 14.18 -1.85
CA LEU A 287 -5.72 14.39 -1.16
C LEU A 287 -6.62 13.19 -1.40
N GLN A 288 -7.32 12.76 -0.35
CA GLN A 288 -8.23 11.63 -0.42
C GLN A 288 -9.52 11.94 0.32
N ALA A 289 -10.63 11.48 -0.25
CA ALA A 289 -11.92 11.38 0.40
C ALA A 289 -12.40 9.92 0.31
N GLY A 290 -12.89 9.38 1.41
CA GLY A 290 -13.27 7.98 1.48
C GLY A 290 -14.48 7.73 2.36
N ARG A 291 -15.01 6.51 2.27
CA ARG A 291 -16.04 5.99 3.15
C ARG A 291 -15.83 4.51 3.42
N THR A 292 -15.95 4.12 4.68
CA THR A 292 -15.98 2.72 5.15
C THR A 292 -17.41 2.33 5.53
N PHE A 293 -17.79 1.07 5.28
CA PHE A 293 -19.13 0.51 5.49
C PHE A 293 -19.07 -0.71 6.41
#